data_ef238feb2a61127c451421743118f6c6
#
_entry.id   ef238feb2a61127c451421743118f6c6
#
_cell.length_a   1.000
_cell.length_b   1.000
_cell.length_c   1.000
_cell.angle_alpha   90.00
_cell.angle_beta   90.00
_cell.angle_gamma   90.00
#
_symmetry.space_group_name_H-M   'P 1'
#
loop_
_entity.id
_entity.type
_entity.pdbx_description
1 polymer ?
#
loop_
_entity_poly.entity_id
_entity_poly.type
_entity_poly.pdbx_seq_one_letter_code
_entity_poly.pdbx_strand_id
1 'polypeptide(L)'
;MLSVAVSQGPIHVPGFLSKKKCQDLVDDHTVNEKSMTIRHRDIVFNPRKRKSKTKYITFMEIGGVCFDVKKVVDTYMLEEHNVYRSNMQITKYETTDFFKIHSDALTKEQMPVLGPQRLWTAVVYLNDDYKGGELVFPYKHQVFFPEQGDLVCWPNVDDHNELIREMDHASMTVFDGTKYIAVFLYTE
;
A
#
# COMPACT_ATOMS: atom_id res chain seq x y z
N MET A 1 1.25 -13.72 -26.40
CA MET A 1 0.53 -12.78 -25.52
C MET A 1 -0.29 -13.61 -24.57
N LEU A 2 0.17 -13.78 -23.33
CA LEU A 2 -0.62 -14.43 -22.28
C LEU A 2 -1.55 -13.34 -21.73
N SER A 3 -2.85 -13.47 -22.02
CA SER A 3 -3.88 -12.68 -21.35
C SER A 3 -3.88 -13.10 -19.88
N VAL A 4 -3.30 -12.27 -19.01
CA VAL A 4 -3.49 -12.43 -17.57
C VAL A 4 -4.95 -12.09 -17.32
N ALA A 5 -5.74 -13.11 -17.09
CA ALA A 5 -7.17 -12.95 -16.82
C ALA A 5 -7.34 -12.03 -15.60
N VAL A 6 -8.09 -10.94 -15.79
CA VAL A 6 -8.51 -9.95 -14.77
C VAL A 6 -9.48 -10.58 -13.74
N SER A 7 -9.19 -11.77 -13.25
CA SER A 7 -9.97 -12.43 -12.20
C SER A 7 -9.23 -12.62 -10.89
N GLN A 8 -7.97 -12.16 -10.80
CA GLN A 8 -7.22 -12.29 -9.57
C GLN A 8 -7.64 -11.21 -8.58
N GLY A 9 -8.21 -11.65 -7.47
CA GLY A 9 -8.44 -10.81 -6.30
C GLY A 9 -7.13 -10.38 -5.64
N PRO A 10 -7.19 -9.72 -4.48
CA PRO A 10 -6.02 -9.44 -3.69
C PRO A 10 -5.27 -10.73 -3.35
N ILE A 11 -3.94 -10.70 -3.47
CA ILE A 11 -3.04 -11.84 -3.23
C ILE A 11 -2.40 -11.64 -1.87
N HIS A 12 -2.46 -12.65 -1.01
CA HIS A 12 -1.80 -12.65 0.29
C HIS A 12 -0.64 -13.64 0.29
N VAL A 13 0.55 -13.17 0.62
CA VAL A 13 1.77 -13.96 0.72
C VAL A 13 2.26 -13.93 2.17
N PRO A 14 1.95 -14.97 2.98
CA PRO A 14 2.35 -15.02 4.38
C PRO A 14 3.87 -15.13 4.54
N GLY A 15 4.42 -14.45 5.55
CA GLY A 15 5.83 -14.53 5.91
C GLY A 15 6.80 -14.07 4.80
N PHE A 16 6.35 -13.20 3.91
CA PHE A 16 7.12 -12.71 2.77
C PHE A 16 8.43 -12.03 3.18
N LEU A 17 8.39 -11.21 4.23
CA LEU A 17 9.55 -10.50 4.76
C LEU A 17 9.88 -10.98 6.17
N SER A 18 11.16 -11.14 6.51
CA SER A 18 11.54 -11.53 7.86
C SER A 18 11.16 -10.49 8.92
N LYS A 19 10.75 -10.93 10.11
CA LYS A 19 10.39 -10.05 11.24
C LYS A 19 11.51 -9.08 11.58
N LYS A 20 12.78 -9.51 11.48
CA LYS A 20 13.93 -8.63 11.71
C LYS A 20 13.96 -7.46 10.72
N LYS A 21 13.80 -7.72 9.42
CA LYS A 21 13.77 -6.64 8.41
C LYS A 21 12.59 -5.69 8.60
N CYS A 22 11.44 -6.20 9.03
CA CYS A 22 10.29 -5.38 9.37
C CYS A 22 10.61 -4.43 10.54
N GLN A 23 11.21 -4.96 11.61
CA GLN A 23 11.59 -4.18 12.78
C GLN A 23 12.66 -3.13 12.43
N ASP A 24 13.73 -3.55 11.73
CA ASP A 24 14.79 -2.63 11.28
C ASP A 24 14.21 -1.45 10.49
N LEU A 25 13.19 -1.71 9.62
CA LEU A 25 12.55 -0.67 8.83
C LEU A 25 11.72 0.31 9.68
N VAL A 26 11.05 -0.19 10.72
CA VAL A 26 10.31 0.66 11.69
C VAL A 26 11.26 1.53 12.50
N ASP A 27 12.38 0.93 12.98
CA ASP A 27 13.35 1.60 13.84
C ASP A 27 14.13 2.70 13.10
N ASP A 28 14.45 2.48 11.83
CA ASP A 28 15.20 3.44 11.00
C ASP A 28 14.37 4.65 10.56
N HIS A 29 13.02 4.59 10.72
CA HIS A 29 12.16 5.62 10.15
C HIS A 29 11.18 6.23 11.14
N THR A 30 11.35 7.53 11.40
CA THR A 30 10.36 8.32 12.13
C THR A 30 9.24 8.76 11.19
N VAL A 31 7.99 8.35 11.49
CA VAL A 31 6.80 8.64 10.68
C VAL A 31 5.88 9.60 11.43
N ASN A 32 6.02 10.89 11.16
CA ASN A 32 5.28 11.94 11.86
C ASN A 32 4.42 12.84 10.95
N GLU A 33 4.60 12.78 9.62
CA GLU A 33 3.86 13.63 8.70
C GLU A 33 2.43 13.12 8.52
N LYS A 34 1.45 14.02 8.60
CA LYS A 34 0.04 13.69 8.37
C LYS A 34 -0.16 13.24 6.93
N SER A 35 -0.84 12.11 6.76
CA SER A 35 -1.13 11.56 5.43
C SER A 35 -2.10 12.45 4.67
N MET A 36 -1.80 12.63 3.40
CA MET A 36 -2.63 13.36 2.46
C MET A 36 -3.60 12.41 1.74
N THR A 37 -4.67 12.95 1.19
CA THR A 37 -5.62 12.24 0.33
C THR A 37 -5.82 13.00 -0.98
N ILE A 38 -6.24 12.29 -2.01
CA ILE A 38 -6.60 12.90 -3.29
C ILE A 38 -8.05 13.35 -3.24
N ARG A 39 -8.30 14.61 -3.59
CA ARG A 39 -9.64 15.17 -3.80
C ARG A 39 -9.65 15.89 -5.15
N HIS A 40 -10.41 15.36 -6.13
CA HIS A 40 -10.37 15.83 -7.51
C HIS A 40 -8.94 15.79 -8.07
N ARG A 41 -8.33 16.95 -8.31
CA ARG A 41 -6.95 17.10 -8.82
C ARG A 41 -5.97 17.59 -7.76
N ASP A 42 -6.41 17.74 -6.51
CA ASP A 42 -5.60 18.26 -5.42
C ASP A 42 -5.21 17.17 -4.43
N ILE A 43 -4.04 17.34 -3.84
CA ILE A 43 -3.59 16.55 -2.69
C ILE A 43 -3.93 17.36 -1.44
N VAL A 44 -4.84 16.84 -0.61
CA VAL A 44 -5.37 17.57 0.55
C VAL A 44 -5.32 16.73 1.83
N PHE A 45 -5.16 17.40 2.96
CA PHE A 45 -5.37 16.78 4.26
C PHE A 45 -6.87 16.69 4.55
N ASN A 46 -7.39 15.45 4.68
CA ASN A 46 -8.79 15.20 5.01
C ASN A 46 -8.94 14.14 6.11
N PRO A 47 -8.97 14.55 7.40
CA PRO A 47 -9.01 13.62 8.53
C PRO A 47 -10.33 12.84 8.65
N ARG A 48 -11.39 13.21 7.89
CA ARG A 48 -12.64 12.44 7.82
C ARG A 48 -12.55 11.27 6.84
N LYS A 49 -11.59 11.31 5.90
CA LYS A 49 -11.34 10.26 4.91
C LYS A 49 -10.15 9.40 5.31
N ARG A 50 -9.06 10.00 5.74
CA ARG A 50 -7.85 9.33 6.17
C ARG A 50 -7.28 9.99 7.41
N LYS A 51 -7.03 9.19 8.43
CA LYS A 51 -6.30 9.58 9.63
C LYS A 51 -5.15 8.59 9.78
N SER A 52 -3.94 9.04 9.52
CA SER A 52 -2.70 8.27 9.61
C SER A 52 -1.52 9.22 9.40
N LYS A 53 -0.31 8.72 9.55
CA LYS A 53 0.92 9.44 9.23
C LYS A 53 1.68 8.67 8.16
N THR A 54 2.34 9.37 7.24
CA THR A 54 3.09 8.74 6.15
C THR A 54 4.41 9.44 5.95
N LYS A 55 5.47 8.66 5.78
CA LYS A 55 6.76 9.11 5.29
C LYS A 55 6.95 8.54 3.88
N TYR A 56 7.13 9.41 2.89
CA TYR A 56 7.55 9.03 1.55
C TYR A 56 9.05 8.82 1.54
N ILE A 57 9.50 7.68 1.04
CA ILE A 57 10.92 7.35 0.92
C ILE A 57 11.41 7.90 -0.41
N THR A 58 12.22 8.93 -0.35
CA THR A 58 12.81 9.56 -1.54
C THR A 58 13.98 8.75 -2.07
N PHE A 59 14.38 8.98 -3.32
CA PHE A 59 15.55 8.34 -3.92
C PHE A 59 16.84 8.54 -3.08
N MET A 60 16.98 9.69 -2.43
CA MET A 60 18.11 10.02 -1.56
C MET A 60 18.12 9.24 -0.25
N GLU A 61 16.98 8.76 0.21
CA GLU A 61 16.79 8.00 1.45
C GLU A 61 16.76 6.48 1.21
N ILE A 62 16.79 6.04 -0.05
CA ILE A 62 16.88 4.61 -0.39
C ILE A 62 18.30 4.11 -0.13
N GLY A 63 18.54 3.65 1.11
CA GLY A 63 19.78 3.04 1.57
C GLY A 63 19.50 2.00 2.64
N GLY A 64 20.48 1.23 3.04
CA GLY A 64 20.37 0.25 4.13
C GLY A 64 19.15 -0.68 3.98
N VAL A 65 18.37 -0.81 5.05
CA VAL A 65 17.20 -1.71 5.10
C VAL A 65 16.10 -1.33 4.10
N CYS A 66 15.90 -0.04 3.83
CA CYS A 66 14.92 0.41 2.80
C CYS A 66 15.25 -0.15 1.42
N PHE A 67 16.53 -0.09 1.02
CA PHE A 67 16.98 -0.63 -0.25
C PHE A 67 16.75 -2.14 -0.32
N ASP A 68 17.14 -2.87 0.73
CA ASP A 68 16.99 -4.33 0.79
C ASP A 68 15.52 -4.75 0.72
N VAL A 69 14.64 -4.09 1.49
CA VAL A 69 13.21 -4.38 1.48
C VAL A 69 12.60 -4.05 0.12
N LYS A 70 12.89 -2.86 -0.41
CA LYS A 70 12.39 -2.45 -1.72
C LYS A 70 12.84 -3.43 -2.82
N LYS A 71 14.09 -3.83 -2.82
CA LYS A 71 14.62 -4.80 -3.79
C LYS A 71 13.89 -6.14 -3.74
N VAL A 72 13.61 -6.68 -2.55
CA VAL A 72 12.87 -7.94 -2.40
C VAL A 72 11.44 -7.83 -2.93
N VAL A 73 10.72 -6.75 -2.57
CA VAL A 73 9.35 -6.53 -3.05
C VAL A 73 9.32 -6.29 -4.55
N ASP A 74 10.21 -5.43 -5.09
CA ASP A 74 10.26 -5.14 -6.54
C ASP A 74 10.63 -6.39 -7.36
N THR A 75 11.51 -7.27 -6.86
CA THR A 75 11.84 -8.53 -7.53
C THR A 75 10.60 -9.43 -7.61
N TYR A 76 9.91 -9.64 -6.51
CA TYR A 76 8.66 -10.43 -6.49
C TYR A 76 7.61 -9.85 -7.45
N MET A 77 7.38 -8.55 -7.40
CA MET A 77 6.37 -7.90 -8.25
C MET A 77 6.74 -7.92 -9.73
N LEU A 78 8.03 -7.89 -10.07
CA LEU A 78 8.49 -8.06 -11.44
C LEU A 78 8.29 -9.49 -11.93
N GLU A 79 8.66 -10.49 -11.13
CA GLU A 79 8.60 -11.91 -11.49
C GLU A 79 7.15 -12.41 -11.61
N GLU A 80 6.28 -12.04 -10.66
CA GLU A 80 4.90 -12.55 -10.59
C GLU A 80 3.90 -11.70 -11.38
N HIS A 81 4.15 -10.38 -11.51
CA HIS A 81 3.15 -9.43 -12.05
C HIS A 81 3.67 -8.53 -13.17
N ASN A 82 4.95 -8.66 -13.55
CA ASN A 82 5.60 -7.88 -14.61
C ASN A 82 5.52 -6.35 -14.38
N VAL A 83 5.62 -5.90 -13.13
CA VAL A 83 5.70 -4.48 -12.76
C VAL A 83 7.00 -4.19 -12.01
N TYR A 84 7.66 -3.07 -12.31
CA TYR A 84 9.04 -2.84 -11.88
C TYR A 84 9.32 -1.41 -11.35
N ARG A 85 8.42 -0.46 -11.57
CA ARG A 85 8.64 0.93 -11.12
C ARG A 85 7.74 1.24 -9.95
N SER A 86 8.29 1.33 -8.75
CA SER A 86 7.53 1.64 -7.56
C SER A 86 8.05 2.86 -6.80
N ASN A 87 7.11 3.55 -6.15
CA ASN A 87 7.39 4.47 -5.06
C ASN A 87 7.12 3.77 -3.74
N MET A 88 8.01 3.95 -2.75
CA MET A 88 7.87 3.37 -1.41
C MET A 88 7.44 4.44 -0.42
N GLN A 89 6.53 4.08 0.47
CA GLN A 89 6.15 4.91 1.62
C GLN A 89 5.94 4.06 2.86
N ILE A 90 6.27 4.59 4.03
CA ILE A 90 5.97 3.97 5.32
C ILE A 90 4.79 4.71 5.93
N THR A 91 3.74 3.97 6.28
CA THR A 91 2.54 4.53 6.89
C THR A 91 2.34 3.97 8.29
N LYS A 92 2.05 4.86 9.22
CA LYS A 92 1.76 4.60 10.62
C LYS A 92 0.30 4.94 10.91
N TYR A 93 -0.39 4.02 11.58
CA TYR A 93 -1.73 4.21 12.13
C TYR A 93 -1.65 4.06 13.65
N GLU A 94 -1.98 5.11 14.37
CA GLU A 94 -2.14 5.09 15.83
C GLU A 94 -3.57 4.72 16.20
N THR A 95 -3.86 4.52 17.48
CA THR A 95 -5.22 4.28 17.98
C THR A 95 -6.19 5.35 17.47
N THR A 96 -7.34 4.93 16.96
CA THR A 96 -8.37 5.70 16.24
C THR A 96 -8.03 6.08 14.81
N ASP A 97 -6.88 5.70 14.27
CA ASP A 97 -6.50 5.98 12.89
C ASP A 97 -7.12 4.96 11.93
N PHE A 98 -7.38 5.41 10.71
CA PHE A 98 -8.05 4.63 9.66
C PHE A 98 -7.81 5.22 8.27
N PHE A 99 -8.15 4.45 7.23
CA PHE A 99 -8.32 4.98 5.88
C PHE A 99 -9.60 4.38 5.27
N LYS A 100 -10.60 5.24 5.02
CA LYS A 100 -11.90 4.82 4.44
C LYS A 100 -11.73 4.24 3.05
N ILE A 101 -12.78 3.59 2.56
CA ILE A 101 -12.84 3.01 1.21
C ILE A 101 -12.35 4.02 0.16
N HIS A 102 -11.38 3.59 -0.63
CA HIS A 102 -10.74 4.36 -1.68
C HIS A 102 -10.17 3.44 -2.76
N SER A 103 -9.93 4.01 -3.94
CA SER A 103 -9.11 3.42 -4.98
C SER A 103 -7.68 3.99 -4.90
N ASP A 104 -6.68 3.17 -5.16
CA ASP A 104 -5.31 3.64 -5.36
C ASP A 104 -5.07 4.11 -6.80
N ALA A 105 -5.84 3.60 -7.78
CA ALA A 105 -5.77 4.06 -9.16
C ALA A 105 -6.17 5.53 -9.30
N LEU A 106 -5.56 6.20 -10.26
CA LEU A 106 -5.88 7.58 -10.62
C LEU A 106 -6.96 7.61 -11.72
N THR A 107 -7.90 8.55 -11.60
CA THR A 107 -8.84 8.81 -12.71
C THR A 107 -8.12 9.50 -13.88
N LYS A 108 -8.73 9.45 -15.07
CA LYS A 108 -8.19 10.12 -16.28
C LYS A 108 -7.96 11.62 -16.08
N GLU A 109 -8.78 12.26 -15.25
CA GLU A 109 -8.64 13.68 -14.90
C GLU A 109 -7.52 13.94 -13.87
N GLN A 110 -7.14 12.94 -13.09
CA GLN A 110 -6.11 13.06 -12.06
C GLN A 110 -4.69 12.83 -12.62
N MET A 111 -4.53 11.90 -13.55
CA MET A 111 -3.22 11.53 -14.10
C MET A 111 -2.39 12.71 -14.63
N PRO A 112 -2.93 13.69 -15.40
CA PRO A 112 -2.14 14.82 -15.90
C PRO A 112 -1.54 15.70 -14.81
N VAL A 113 -2.06 15.62 -13.59
CA VAL A 113 -1.66 16.47 -12.45
C VAL A 113 -0.87 15.69 -11.41
N LEU A 114 -1.24 14.42 -11.17
CA LEU A 114 -0.72 13.61 -10.07
C LEU A 114 0.33 12.57 -10.49
N GLY A 115 0.56 12.46 -11.80
CA GLY A 115 1.58 11.56 -12.36
C GLY A 115 1.01 10.32 -13.06
N PRO A 116 1.85 9.32 -13.36
CA PRO A 116 1.46 8.13 -14.10
C PRO A 116 0.46 7.28 -13.33
N GLN A 117 -0.30 6.43 -14.06
CA GLN A 117 -1.25 5.50 -13.48
C GLN A 117 -0.56 4.54 -12.52
N ARG A 118 -1.27 4.22 -11.43
CA ARG A 118 -0.86 3.21 -10.45
C ARG A 118 -1.44 1.87 -10.86
N LEU A 119 -0.61 1.01 -11.40
CA LEU A 119 -1.02 -0.29 -11.95
C LEU A 119 -1.30 -1.31 -10.84
N TRP A 120 -0.40 -1.37 -9.85
CA TRP A 120 -0.47 -2.28 -8.73
C TRP A 120 -0.14 -1.58 -7.41
N THR A 121 -0.72 -2.12 -6.34
CA THR A 121 -0.33 -1.80 -4.96
C THR A 121 0.18 -3.06 -4.28
N ALA A 122 1.29 -2.93 -3.56
CA ALA A 122 1.81 -3.96 -2.67
C ALA A 122 2.02 -3.36 -1.28
N VAL A 123 1.58 -4.08 -0.25
CA VAL A 123 1.67 -3.65 1.16
C VAL A 123 2.34 -4.74 1.97
N VAL A 124 3.47 -4.40 2.60
CA VAL A 124 4.13 -5.25 3.60
C VAL A 124 3.74 -4.77 4.99
N TYR A 125 3.29 -5.69 5.84
CA TYR A 125 2.92 -5.42 7.23
C TYR A 125 4.16 -5.52 8.11
N LEU A 126 4.51 -4.42 8.79
CA LEU A 126 5.77 -4.31 9.51
C LEU A 126 5.68 -4.75 10.98
N ASN A 127 4.47 -4.85 11.52
CA ASN A 127 4.18 -5.37 12.86
C ASN A 127 2.78 -5.97 12.92
N ASP A 128 2.46 -6.69 14.00
CA ASP A 128 1.17 -7.34 14.26
C ASP A 128 0.69 -7.17 15.71
N ASP A 129 1.40 -6.35 16.51
CA ASP A 129 1.12 -6.06 17.91
C ASP A 129 0.09 -4.94 18.12
N TYR A 130 -0.96 -4.91 17.29
CA TYR A 130 -2.08 -3.97 17.36
C TYR A 130 -3.43 -4.69 17.23
N LYS A 131 -4.54 -4.00 17.51
CA LYS A 131 -5.91 -4.51 17.34
C LYS A 131 -6.73 -3.63 16.41
N GLY A 132 -7.56 -4.25 15.59
CA GLY A 132 -8.24 -3.59 14.49
C GLY A 132 -7.31 -3.38 13.29
N GLY A 133 -7.59 -2.38 12.48
CA GLY A 133 -6.72 -2.03 11.34
C GLY A 133 -6.73 -3.05 10.20
N GLU A 134 -7.75 -3.90 10.10
CA GLU A 134 -7.93 -4.89 9.04
C GLU A 134 -7.88 -4.23 7.67
N LEU A 135 -7.38 -4.95 6.65
CA LEU A 135 -7.52 -4.58 5.25
C LEU A 135 -8.80 -5.20 4.69
N VAL A 136 -9.71 -4.37 4.23
CA VAL A 136 -11.03 -4.81 3.75
C VAL A 136 -11.21 -4.43 2.28
N PHE A 137 -11.63 -5.39 1.46
CA PHE A 137 -12.09 -5.19 0.08
C PHE A 137 -13.61 -5.44 0.03
N PRO A 138 -14.44 -4.40 0.25
CA PRO A 138 -15.87 -4.60 0.48
C PRO A 138 -16.60 -5.19 -0.75
N TYR A 139 -16.19 -4.83 -1.95
CA TYR A 139 -16.79 -5.36 -3.19
C TYR A 139 -16.36 -6.78 -3.54
N LYS A 140 -15.29 -7.29 -2.91
CA LYS A 140 -14.87 -8.70 -2.96
C LYS A 140 -15.36 -9.51 -1.76
N HIS A 141 -15.99 -8.87 -0.77
CA HIS A 141 -16.34 -9.49 0.50
C HIS A 141 -15.14 -10.17 1.19
N GLN A 142 -13.95 -9.57 1.07
CA GLN A 142 -12.70 -10.10 1.64
C GLN A 142 -12.19 -9.20 2.75
N VAL A 143 -11.69 -9.83 3.82
CA VAL A 143 -11.04 -9.17 4.96
C VAL A 143 -9.73 -9.92 5.24
N PHE A 144 -8.65 -9.16 5.34
CA PHE A 144 -7.33 -9.67 5.66
C PHE A 144 -6.91 -9.23 7.06
N PHE A 145 -6.29 -10.16 7.78
CA PHE A 145 -5.66 -9.96 9.10
C PHE A 145 -4.18 -10.32 8.99
N PRO A 146 -3.37 -9.51 8.27
CA PRO A 146 -1.98 -9.88 8.02
C PRO A 146 -1.14 -9.82 9.28
N GLU A 147 -0.20 -10.76 9.38
CA GLU A 147 0.82 -10.81 10.43
C GLU A 147 2.09 -10.04 10.01
N GLN A 148 3.00 -9.85 10.96
CA GLN A 148 4.29 -9.20 10.69
C GLN A 148 5.09 -9.95 9.63
N GLY A 149 5.44 -9.28 8.56
CA GLY A 149 6.17 -9.82 7.42
C GLY A 149 5.30 -10.26 6.26
N ASP A 150 3.97 -10.26 6.39
CA ASP A 150 3.07 -10.59 5.30
C ASP A 150 3.06 -9.51 4.22
N LEU A 151 2.89 -9.95 2.97
CA LEU A 151 2.62 -9.10 1.82
C LEU A 151 1.18 -9.30 1.36
N VAL A 152 0.47 -8.21 1.10
CA VAL A 152 -0.79 -8.23 0.33
C VAL A 152 -0.63 -7.33 -0.87
N CYS A 153 -0.93 -7.84 -2.09
CA CYS A 153 -0.84 -7.03 -3.31
C CYS A 153 -2.08 -7.23 -4.19
N TRP A 154 -2.39 -6.22 -5.01
CA TRP A 154 -3.56 -6.24 -5.91
C TRP A 154 -3.37 -5.32 -7.11
N PRO A 155 -4.01 -5.65 -8.27
CA PRO A 155 -4.08 -4.76 -9.41
C PRO A 155 -5.05 -3.61 -9.14
N ASN A 156 -4.71 -2.41 -9.58
CA ASN A 156 -5.57 -1.23 -9.45
C ASN A 156 -6.36 -0.96 -10.74
N VAL A 157 -5.83 -1.44 -11.86
CA VAL A 157 -6.42 -1.28 -13.20
C VAL A 157 -6.39 -2.60 -13.96
N ASP A 158 -7.26 -2.71 -14.94
CA ASP A 158 -7.31 -3.84 -15.87
C ASP A 158 -6.33 -3.68 -17.05
N ASP A 159 -6.36 -4.62 -18.00
CA ASP A 159 -5.50 -4.63 -19.19
C ASP A 159 -5.78 -3.44 -20.15
N HIS A 160 -6.89 -2.73 -19.96
CA HIS A 160 -7.26 -1.51 -20.69
C HIS A 160 -6.95 -0.22 -19.91
N ASN A 161 -6.25 -0.36 -18.78
CA ASN A 161 -5.91 0.75 -17.88
C ASN A 161 -7.15 1.43 -17.24
N GLU A 162 -8.27 0.70 -17.15
CA GLU A 162 -9.50 1.15 -16.48
C GLU A 162 -9.50 0.69 -15.02
N LEU A 163 -10.06 1.51 -14.13
CA LEU A 163 -10.10 1.23 -12.69
C LEU A 163 -10.89 -0.04 -12.37
N ILE A 164 -10.31 -0.92 -11.57
CA ILE A 164 -10.98 -2.11 -11.03
C ILE A 164 -11.64 -1.72 -9.71
N ARG A 165 -12.94 -1.41 -9.75
CA ARG A 165 -13.71 -1.00 -8.54
C ARG A 165 -13.75 -2.06 -7.45
N GLU A 166 -13.65 -3.32 -7.81
CA GLU A 166 -13.60 -4.44 -6.87
C GLU A 166 -12.35 -4.40 -5.99
N MET A 167 -11.32 -3.64 -6.40
CA MET A 167 -10.10 -3.41 -5.64
C MET A 167 -10.15 -2.16 -4.76
N ASP A 168 -11.27 -1.44 -4.71
CA ASP A 168 -11.47 -0.41 -3.70
C ASP A 168 -11.41 -1.05 -2.31
N HIS A 169 -10.62 -0.46 -1.44
CA HIS A 169 -10.27 -1.05 -0.14
C HIS A 169 -10.23 -0.01 0.98
N ALA A 170 -10.20 -0.51 2.20
CA ALA A 170 -10.09 0.31 3.41
C ALA A 170 -9.11 -0.30 4.40
N SER A 171 -8.39 0.54 5.16
CA SER A 171 -7.76 0.14 6.41
C SER A 171 -8.71 0.52 7.54
N MET A 172 -9.22 -0.49 8.23
CA MET A 172 -10.17 -0.30 9.33
C MET A 172 -9.51 0.44 10.50
N THR A 173 -10.32 0.88 11.43
CA THR A 173 -9.82 1.62 12.60
C THR A 173 -8.92 0.75 13.47
N VAL A 174 -7.75 1.27 13.83
CA VAL A 174 -6.90 0.69 14.88
C VAL A 174 -7.51 1.00 16.22
N PHE A 175 -7.82 -0.02 17.02
CA PHE A 175 -8.46 0.15 18.34
C PHE A 175 -7.44 0.23 19.48
N ASP A 176 -6.29 -0.43 19.33
CA ASP A 176 -5.23 -0.50 20.33
C ASP A 176 -3.88 -0.71 19.65
N GLY A 177 -2.81 -0.14 20.22
CA GLY A 177 -1.48 -0.24 19.66
C GLY A 177 -1.22 0.71 18.48
N THR A 178 -0.19 0.39 17.71
CA THR A 178 0.24 1.15 16.53
C THR A 178 0.54 0.20 15.39
N LYS A 179 -0.10 0.41 14.24
CA LYS A 179 0.11 -0.36 13.02
C LYS A 179 1.10 0.35 12.10
N TYR A 180 2.11 -0.37 11.62
CA TYR A 180 3.06 0.07 10.60
C TYR A 180 2.97 -0.77 9.34
N ILE A 181 2.95 -0.11 8.18
CA ILE A 181 2.99 -0.77 6.87
C ILE A 181 3.97 -0.06 5.93
N ALA A 182 4.61 -0.82 5.05
CA ALA A 182 5.32 -0.29 3.89
C ALA A 182 4.45 -0.49 2.65
N VAL A 183 4.17 0.59 1.93
CA VAL A 183 3.31 0.60 0.74
C VAL A 183 4.15 0.91 -0.48
N PHE A 184 3.98 0.10 -1.52
CA PHE A 184 4.63 0.23 -2.82
C PHE A 184 3.55 0.44 -3.88
N LEU A 185 3.62 1.58 -4.57
CA LEU A 185 2.72 1.92 -5.67
C LEU A 185 3.48 1.77 -6.98
N TYR A 186 3.12 0.78 -7.77
CA TYR A 186 3.73 0.48 -9.07
C TYR A 186 3.04 1.27 -10.17
N THR A 187 3.84 1.98 -10.95
CA THR A 187 3.36 2.88 -12.02
C THR A 187 3.87 2.45 -13.39
N GLU A 188 3.31 3.03 -14.42
CA GLU A 188 3.80 2.90 -15.79
C GLU A 188 5.27 3.30 -15.93
#